data_2652a1282f5b3def797a458797b633ba
#
_entry.id   2652a1282f5b3def797a458797b633ba
#
_cell.length_a   1.000
_cell.length_b   1.000
_cell.length_c   1.000
_cell.angle_alpha   90.00
_cell.angle_beta   90.00
_cell.angle_gamma   90.00
#
_symmetry.space_group_name_H-M   'P 1'
#
loop_
_entity.id
_entity.type
_entity.pdbx_description
1 polymer ?
#
loop_
_entity_poly.entity_id
_entity_poly.type
_entity_poly.pdbx_seq_one_letter_code
_entity_poly.pdbx_strand_id
1 'polypeptide(L)'
;MELLSNPREIIEGLKEEELVNAETIFERQELAYKNNPRENKKPNERAFKNKLDKIRAKYDAILEKQGSHIDISQMGIDNLIVDEAHLFKNLAFETSMEKIAGLGNQQGSNRARDLFIKMRYLHQNNNQFFE
;
A
#
# COMPACT_ATOMS: atom_id res chain seq x y z
N MET A 1 -17.62 -4.20 -8.05
CA MET A 1 -16.16 -4.22 -7.82
C MET A 1 -15.76 -5.19 -6.72
N GLU A 2 -16.60 -5.42 -5.73
CA GLU A 2 -16.30 -6.39 -4.65
C GLU A 2 -16.33 -7.87 -5.08
N LEU A 3 -16.85 -8.16 -6.28
CA LEU A 3 -16.97 -9.53 -6.83
C LEU A 3 -15.69 -10.03 -7.54
N LEU A 4 -14.72 -9.15 -7.79
CA LEU A 4 -13.47 -9.49 -8.44
C LEU A 4 -12.33 -9.47 -7.42
N SER A 5 -11.69 -10.60 -7.22
CA SER A 5 -10.49 -10.67 -6.39
C SER A 5 -9.28 -10.06 -7.10
N ASN A 6 -8.30 -9.68 -6.31
CA ASN A 6 -7.04 -9.13 -6.81
C ASN A 6 -6.00 -10.25 -6.92
N PRO A 7 -5.06 -10.18 -7.88
CA PRO A 7 -3.99 -11.15 -8.00
C PRO A 7 -3.17 -11.25 -6.71
N ARG A 8 -3.01 -12.46 -6.21
CA ARG A 8 -2.28 -12.73 -4.96
C ARG A 8 -0.85 -12.20 -5.00
N GLU A 9 -0.17 -12.39 -6.12
CA GLU A 9 1.21 -11.93 -6.32
C GLU A 9 1.35 -10.41 -6.19
N ILE A 10 0.38 -9.66 -6.69
CA ILE A 10 0.36 -8.19 -6.58
C ILE A 10 0.19 -7.78 -5.12
N ILE A 11 -0.69 -8.44 -4.37
CA ILE A 11 -0.92 -8.15 -2.96
C ILE A 11 0.33 -8.47 -2.13
N GLU A 12 0.96 -9.61 -2.38
CA GLU A 12 2.20 -10.01 -1.72
C GLU A 12 3.34 -9.03 -2.03
N GLY A 13 3.49 -8.62 -3.29
CA GLY A 13 4.46 -7.60 -3.70
C GLY A 13 4.24 -6.25 -3.02
N LEU A 14 2.99 -5.80 -2.90
CA LEU A 14 2.65 -4.57 -2.17
C LEU A 14 2.93 -4.67 -0.68
N LYS A 15 2.67 -5.84 -0.07
CA LYS A 15 3.04 -6.11 1.33
C LYS A 15 4.53 -5.92 1.55
N GLU A 16 5.36 -6.52 0.69
CA GLU A 16 6.81 -6.39 0.78
C GLU A 16 7.28 -4.96 0.58
N GLU A 17 6.74 -4.24 -0.40
CA GLU A 17 7.07 -2.83 -0.63
C GLU A 17 6.72 -1.96 0.58
N GLU A 18 5.55 -2.15 1.19
CA GLU A 18 5.13 -1.38 2.37
C GLU A 18 6.01 -1.68 3.59
N LEU A 19 6.45 -2.94 3.76
CA LEU A 19 7.40 -3.32 4.80
C LEU A 19 8.78 -2.68 4.59
N VAL A 20 9.33 -2.74 3.37
CA VAL A 20 10.63 -2.13 3.02
C VAL A 20 10.58 -0.62 3.19
N ASN A 21 9.49 0.03 2.78
CA ASN A 21 9.32 1.46 2.97
C ASN A 21 9.30 1.85 4.46
N ALA A 22 8.61 1.06 5.30
CA ALA A 22 8.59 1.30 6.74
C ALA A 22 9.98 1.14 7.37
N GLU A 23 10.75 0.13 6.96
CA GLU A 23 12.13 -0.08 7.37
C GLU A 23 13.04 1.08 6.95
N THR A 24 12.96 1.50 5.69
CA THR A 24 13.74 2.64 5.16
C THR A 24 13.46 3.93 5.93
N ILE A 25 12.20 4.19 6.27
CA ILE A 25 11.83 5.38 7.06
C ILE A 25 12.44 5.28 8.45
N PHE A 26 12.38 4.12 9.09
CA PHE A 26 12.93 3.91 10.42
C PHE A 26 14.46 4.09 10.44
N GLU A 27 15.18 3.49 9.48
CA GLU A 27 16.62 3.65 9.33
C GLU A 27 17.03 5.12 9.13
N ARG A 28 16.28 5.87 8.32
CA ARG A 28 16.52 7.32 8.14
C ARG A 28 16.33 8.09 9.44
N GLN A 29 15.32 7.75 10.24
CA GLN A 29 15.10 8.38 11.55
C GLN A 29 16.23 8.04 12.52
N GLU A 30 16.71 6.80 12.55
CA GLU A 30 17.89 6.42 13.35
C GLU A 30 19.14 7.19 12.95
N LEU A 31 19.39 7.28 11.66
CA LEU A 31 20.55 8.01 11.13
C LEU A 31 20.48 9.51 11.47
N ALA A 32 19.31 10.11 11.30
CA ALA A 32 19.08 11.50 11.67
C ALA A 32 19.29 11.75 13.17
N TYR A 33 18.81 10.84 14.01
CA TYR A 33 19.03 10.92 15.45
C TYR A 33 20.50 10.77 15.83
N LYS A 34 21.23 9.83 15.21
CA LYS A 34 22.68 9.65 15.43
C LYS A 34 23.49 10.90 15.05
N ASN A 35 23.11 11.55 13.95
CA ASN A 35 23.81 12.74 13.46
C ASN A 35 23.50 14.00 14.30
N ASN A 36 22.26 14.18 14.74
CA ASN A 36 21.86 15.33 15.54
C ASN A 36 20.79 14.97 16.59
N PRO A 37 21.20 14.42 17.78
CA PRO A 37 20.27 13.97 18.80
C PRO A 37 19.43 15.09 19.45
N ARG A 38 19.88 16.35 19.32
CA ARG A 38 19.19 17.51 19.93
C ARG A 38 17.98 17.97 19.12
N GLU A 39 18.04 17.80 17.80
CA GLU A 39 16.98 18.23 16.87
C GLU A 39 16.03 17.10 16.48
N ASN A 40 16.48 15.85 16.60
CA ASN A 40 15.73 14.70 16.16
C ASN A 40 15.23 13.86 17.34
N LYS A 41 14.01 13.39 17.23
CA LYS A 41 13.40 12.48 18.22
C LYS A 41 14.00 11.08 18.10
N LYS A 42 14.32 10.45 19.23
CA LYS A 42 14.79 9.07 19.26
C LYS A 42 13.74 8.13 18.66
N PRO A 43 14.10 7.30 17.66
CA PRO A 43 13.19 6.31 17.10
C PRO A 43 12.69 5.32 18.16
N ASN A 44 11.43 4.94 18.07
CA ASN A 44 10.81 3.99 18.99
C ASN A 44 10.70 2.62 18.33
N GLU A 45 11.60 1.71 18.67
CA GLU A 45 11.64 0.34 18.14
C GLU A 45 10.35 -0.45 18.39
N ARG A 46 9.72 -0.26 19.56
CA ARG A 46 8.46 -0.94 19.87
C ARG A 46 7.33 -0.46 18.98
N ALA A 47 7.25 0.84 18.75
CA ALA A 47 6.25 1.41 17.84
C ALA A 47 6.49 0.94 16.40
N PHE A 48 7.74 0.84 15.99
CA PHE A 48 8.13 0.31 14.68
C PHE A 48 7.73 -1.16 14.50
N LYS A 49 8.04 -2.04 15.47
CA LYS A 49 7.60 -3.44 15.44
C LYS A 49 6.09 -3.57 15.33
N ASN A 50 5.35 -2.82 16.16
CA ASN A 50 3.89 -2.80 16.09
C ASN A 50 3.36 -2.34 14.72
N LYS A 51 4.06 -1.41 14.06
CA LYS A 51 3.72 -0.96 12.71
C LYS A 51 3.91 -2.08 11.69
N LEU A 52 5.04 -2.79 11.72
CA LEU A 52 5.28 -3.93 10.84
C LEU A 52 4.23 -5.04 11.02
N ASP A 53 3.86 -5.35 12.26
CA ASP A 53 2.83 -6.36 12.55
C ASP A 53 1.45 -5.94 12.04
N LYS A 54 1.11 -4.66 12.13
CA LYS A 54 -0.14 -4.11 11.55
C LYS A 54 -0.15 -4.21 10.02
N ILE A 55 0.97 -3.92 9.35
CA ILE A 55 1.09 -4.08 7.90
C ILE A 55 0.87 -5.54 7.51
N ARG A 56 1.55 -6.48 8.16
CA ARG A 56 1.39 -7.91 7.91
C ARG A 56 -0.05 -8.35 8.10
N ALA A 57 -0.66 -8.04 9.25
CA ALA A 57 -2.04 -8.41 9.55
C ALA A 57 -3.05 -7.83 8.55
N LYS A 58 -2.84 -6.60 8.09
CA LYS A 58 -3.67 -5.93 7.07
C LYS A 58 -3.67 -6.70 5.75
N TYR A 59 -2.50 -7.09 5.25
CA TYR A 59 -2.39 -7.82 3.99
C TYR A 59 -2.82 -9.27 4.10
N ASP A 60 -2.54 -9.94 5.21
CA ASP A 60 -3.01 -11.31 5.49
C ASP A 60 -4.55 -11.37 5.53
N ALA A 61 -5.20 -10.38 6.15
CA ALA A 61 -6.65 -10.26 6.13
C ALA A 61 -7.24 -10.02 4.72
N ILE A 62 -6.52 -9.30 3.85
CA ILE A 62 -6.91 -9.12 2.45
C ILE A 62 -6.81 -10.46 1.70
N LEU A 63 -5.71 -11.19 1.88
CA LEU A 63 -5.50 -12.49 1.24
C LEU A 63 -6.52 -13.55 1.69
N GLU A 64 -6.89 -13.58 2.96
CA GLU A 64 -7.89 -14.50 3.50
C GLU A 64 -9.29 -14.27 2.91
N LYS A 65 -9.67 -13.00 2.71
CA LYS A 65 -10.99 -12.65 2.14
C LYS A 65 -11.14 -13.00 0.66
N GLN A 66 -10.04 -13.26 -0.03
CA GLN A 66 -10.06 -13.50 -1.49
C GLN A 66 -10.29 -14.96 -1.90
N GLY A 67 -10.43 -15.88 -0.97
CA GLY A 67 -10.39 -17.32 -1.20
C GLY A 67 -11.48 -17.95 -2.10
N SER A 68 -12.47 -17.18 -2.60
CA SER A 68 -13.59 -17.75 -3.38
C SER A 68 -14.05 -16.92 -4.59
N HIS A 69 -13.39 -15.81 -4.89
CA HIS A 69 -13.79 -14.90 -5.98
C HIS A 69 -12.93 -15.09 -7.23
N ILE A 70 -13.53 -14.85 -8.38
CA ILE A 70 -12.84 -14.85 -9.67
C ILE A 70 -11.78 -13.74 -9.65
N ASP A 71 -10.54 -14.11 -9.95
CA ASP A 71 -9.42 -13.16 -10.02
C ASP A 71 -9.50 -12.34 -11.33
N ILE A 72 -9.22 -11.05 -11.25
CA ILE A 72 -9.19 -10.16 -12.41
C ILE A 72 -8.24 -10.67 -13.51
N SER A 73 -7.16 -11.37 -13.14
CA SER A 73 -6.21 -11.97 -14.07
C SER A 73 -6.84 -13.08 -14.94
N GLN A 74 -7.86 -13.74 -14.45
CA GLN A 74 -8.56 -14.84 -15.16
C GLN A 74 -9.62 -14.32 -16.15
N MET A 75 -9.95 -13.05 -16.08
CA MET A 75 -11.03 -12.46 -16.90
C MET A 75 -10.55 -11.87 -18.23
N GLY A 76 -9.24 -11.76 -18.45
CA GLY A 76 -8.69 -11.16 -19.66
C GLY A 76 -9.04 -9.67 -19.84
N ILE A 77 -9.15 -8.93 -18.73
CA ILE A 77 -9.43 -7.49 -18.74
C ILE A 77 -8.13 -6.74 -18.99
N ASP A 78 -8.07 -5.97 -20.06
CA ASP A 78 -6.89 -5.18 -20.44
C ASP A 78 -7.02 -3.70 -20.05
N ASN A 79 -8.23 -3.20 -19.90
CA ASN A 79 -8.51 -1.80 -19.62
C ASN A 79 -9.55 -1.63 -18.52
N LEU A 80 -9.38 -0.58 -17.73
CA LEU A 80 -10.30 -0.20 -16.68
C LEU A 80 -10.72 1.25 -16.87
N ILE A 81 -12.02 1.50 -16.98
CA ILE A 81 -12.59 2.85 -17.01
C ILE A 81 -13.21 3.11 -15.63
N VAL A 82 -12.78 4.17 -15.00
CA VAL A 82 -13.25 4.54 -13.66
C VAL A 82 -14.19 5.73 -13.78
N ASP A 83 -15.46 5.48 -13.52
CA ASP A 83 -16.45 6.55 -13.30
C ASP A 83 -16.40 6.98 -11.83
N GLU A 84 -16.77 8.23 -11.55
CA GLU A 84 -16.77 8.80 -10.19
C GLU A 84 -15.41 8.68 -9.49
N ALA A 85 -14.32 8.95 -10.19
CA ALA A 85 -12.94 8.80 -9.70
C ALA A 85 -12.67 9.47 -8.34
N HIS A 86 -13.46 10.50 -7.99
CA HIS A 86 -13.35 11.18 -6.71
C HIS A 86 -13.63 10.29 -5.49
N LEU A 87 -14.35 9.16 -5.67
CA LEU A 87 -14.61 8.19 -4.61
C LEU A 87 -13.36 7.37 -4.22
N PHE A 88 -12.33 7.40 -5.06
CA PHE A 88 -11.09 6.61 -4.92
C PHE A 88 -9.87 7.46 -4.57
N LYS A 89 -10.04 8.75 -4.27
CA LYS A 89 -8.94 9.70 -4.01
C LYS A 89 -8.13 9.43 -2.75
N ASN A 90 -8.68 8.69 -1.79
CA ASN A 90 -8.08 8.48 -0.47
C ASN A 90 -7.24 7.20 -0.45
N LEU A 91 -6.17 7.14 -1.21
CA LEU A 91 -5.18 6.06 -1.11
C LEU A 91 -4.31 6.26 0.13
N ALA A 92 -4.02 5.17 0.84
CA ALA A 92 -3.10 5.21 1.98
C ALA A 92 -1.69 5.60 1.52
N PHE A 93 -1.00 6.41 2.32
CA PHE A 93 0.39 6.80 2.07
C PHE A 93 1.20 6.77 3.37
N GLU A 94 2.48 6.52 3.24
CA GLU A 94 3.44 6.49 4.34
C GLU A 94 4.24 7.79 4.37
N THR A 95 4.36 8.36 5.56
CA THR A 95 5.16 9.55 5.79
C THR A 95 5.80 9.52 7.17
N SER A 96 6.95 10.15 7.30
CA SER A 96 7.60 10.39 8.59
C SER A 96 6.94 11.51 9.41
N MET A 97 6.03 12.28 8.80
CA MET A 97 5.31 13.38 9.44
C MET A 97 3.99 12.87 10.03
N GLU A 98 3.64 13.30 11.24
CA GLU A 98 2.39 12.89 11.92
C GLU A 98 1.14 13.46 11.22
N LYS A 99 1.23 14.68 10.68
CA LYS A 99 0.16 15.32 9.89
C LYS A 99 0.75 16.19 8.81
N ILE A 100 0.19 16.08 7.61
CA ILE A 100 0.51 16.98 6.50
C ILE A 100 -0.74 17.78 6.19
N ALA A 101 -0.66 19.10 6.32
CA ALA A 101 -1.76 19.99 6.01
C ALA A 101 -2.20 19.85 4.54
N GLY A 102 -3.49 19.71 4.31
CA GLY A 102 -4.06 19.56 2.96
C GLY A 102 -4.08 18.14 2.39
N LEU A 103 -3.40 17.18 3.01
CA LEU A 103 -3.53 15.77 2.68
C LEU A 103 -4.55 15.10 3.61
N GLY A 104 -5.42 14.27 3.03
CA GLY A 104 -6.48 13.59 3.77
C GLY A 104 -5.98 12.54 4.76
N ASN A 105 -6.86 11.63 5.17
CA ASN A 105 -6.53 10.57 6.11
C ASN A 105 -5.42 9.65 5.57
N GLN A 106 -4.33 9.51 6.32
CA GLN A 106 -3.19 8.65 5.99
C GLN A 106 -3.56 7.16 5.86
N GLN A 107 -4.61 6.72 6.55
CA GLN A 107 -5.05 5.32 6.51
C GLN A 107 -5.68 4.93 5.16
N GLY A 108 -6.12 5.90 4.38
CA GLY A 108 -6.77 5.68 3.11
C GLY A 108 -8.12 4.95 3.22
N SER A 109 -8.68 4.58 2.08
CA SER A 109 -9.91 3.77 2.01
C SER A 109 -9.64 2.41 1.38
N ASN A 110 -10.39 1.39 1.81
CA ASN A 110 -10.30 0.05 1.23
C ASN A 110 -10.65 0.06 -0.26
N ARG A 111 -11.63 0.90 -0.66
CA ARG A 111 -12.05 1.08 -2.06
C ARG A 111 -10.93 1.64 -2.92
N ALA A 112 -10.21 2.67 -2.45
CA ALA A 112 -9.08 3.23 -3.16
C ALA A 112 -7.93 2.23 -3.29
N ARG A 113 -7.68 1.45 -2.25
CA ARG A 113 -6.66 0.37 -2.26
C ARG A 113 -7.01 -0.74 -3.24
N ASP A 114 -8.25 -1.20 -3.26
CA ASP A 114 -8.72 -2.22 -4.19
C ASP A 114 -8.55 -1.80 -5.65
N LEU A 115 -8.95 -0.57 -5.97
CA LEU A 115 -8.73 0.00 -7.30
C LEU A 115 -7.24 0.11 -7.65
N PHE A 116 -6.42 0.57 -6.70
CA PHE A 116 -4.97 0.71 -6.90
C PHE A 116 -4.31 -0.63 -7.26
N ILE A 117 -4.67 -1.71 -6.56
CA ILE A 117 -4.13 -3.05 -6.83
C ILE A 117 -4.52 -3.51 -8.25
N LYS A 118 -5.78 -3.30 -8.65
CA LYS A 118 -6.27 -3.65 -9.99
C LYS A 118 -5.55 -2.85 -11.09
N MET A 119 -5.39 -1.55 -10.89
CA MET A 119 -4.67 -0.69 -11.83
C MET A 119 -3.19 -1.09 -11.95
N ARG A 120 -2.57 -1.44 -10.84
CA ARG A 120 -1.17 -1.89 -10.82
C ARG A 120 -0.99 -3.20 -11.59
N TYR A 121 -1.89 -4.15 -11.41
CA TYR A 121 -1.92 -5.39 -12.20
C TYR A 121 -2.01 -5.10 -13.71
N LEU A 122 -2.97 -4.27 -14.11
CA LEU A 122 -3.16 -3.93 -15.52
C LEU A 122 -1.94 -3.19 -16.10
N HIS A 123 -1.35 -2.28 -15.34
CA HIS A 123 -0.16 -1.55 -15.77
C HIS A 123 1.04 -2.48 -15.97
N GLN A 124 1.29 -3.42 -15.07
CA GLN A 124 2.37 -4.38 -15.20
C GLN A 124 2.20 -5.29 -16.42
N ASN A 125 0.98 -5.71 -16.72
CA ASN A 125 0.70 -6.58 -17.86
C ASN A 125 0.71 -5.82 -19.19
N ASN A 126 0.25 -4.57 -19.22
CA ASN A 126 0.21 -3.78 -20.45
C ASN A 126 1.59 -3.25 -20.87
N ASN A 127 2.51 -3.06 -19.93
CA ASN A 127 3.89 -2.64 -20.28
C ASN A 127 4.66 -3.69 -21.10
N GLN A 128 4.19 -4.93 -21.18
CA GLN A 128 4.78 -5.95 -22.05
C GLN A 128 4.46 -5.74 -23.55
N PHE A 129 3.53 -4.83 -23.86
CA PHE A 129 3.13 -4.53 -25.24
C PHE A 129 3.78 -3.28 -25.85
N PHE A 130 4.60 -2.55 -25.08
CA PHE A 130 5.24 -1.30 -25.51
C PHE A 130 6.77 -1.38 -25.61
N GLU A 131 7.34 -2.57 -25.55
CA GLU A 131 8.76 -2.79 -25.88
C GLU A 131 8.99 -3.04 -27.37
#